data_863f2aafdfe7c2bac2d2ddbfdf41fe30
#
_entry.id   863f2aafdfe7c2bac2d2ddbfdf41fe30
#
_cell.length_a   1.000
_cell.length_b   1.000
_cell.length_c   1.000
_cell.angle_alpha   90.00
_cell.angle_beta   90.00
_cell.angle_gamma   90.00
#
_symmetry.space_group_name_H-M   'P 1'
#
loop_
_entity.id
_entity.type
_entity.pdbx_description
1 polymer ?
#
loop_
_entity_poly.entity_id
_entity_poly.type
_entity_poly.pdbx_seq_one_letter_code
_entity_poly.pdbx_strand_id
1 'polypeptide(L)'
;MTAERVDIPKADAVLNGSGLPLTCANLTPMIKGRIRELESGQVLEVLTDDAAAREGIPAWSRMTGNELLAIVELDADRTRFFVRKK
;
A
#
# COMPACT_ATOMS: atom_id res chain seq x y z
N MET A 1 23.56 6.69 13.87
CA MET A 1 22.84 6.33 13.87
C MET A 1 22.00 6.26 13.14
N THR A 2 21.81 5.97 12.98
CA THR A 2 21.09 5.95 12.29
C THR A 2 19.86 6.37 12.41
N ALA A 3 19.74 7.25 12.70
CA ALA A 3 18.53 7.86 13.02
C ALA A 3 17.60 7.92 11.89
N GLU A 4 18.04 7.78 10.79
CA GLU A 4 17.14 7.77 9.72
C GLU A 4 16.43 6.50 9.59
N ARG A 5 16.44 5.70 10.57
CA ARG A 5 15.60 4.54 10.54
C ARG A 5 14.15 4.95 10.42
N VAL A 6 13.51 4.51 9.36
CA VAL A 6 12.08 4.74 9.19
C VAL A 6 11.31 3.68 9.94
N ASP A 7 10.33 4.11 10.73
CA ASP A 7 9.46 3.15 11.42
C ASP A 7 8.48 2.59 10.41
N ILE A 8 8.75 1.37 9.99
CA ILE A 8 7.87 0.69 9.04
C ILE A 8 6.74 0.02 9.81
N PRO A 9 5.48 0.35 9.51
CA PRO A 9 4.37 -0.27 10.21
C PRO A 9 4.36 -1.79 10.00
N LYS A 10 3.91 -2.51 11.01
CA LYS A 10 3.76 -3.94 10.90
C LYS A 10 2.52 -4.24 10.06
N ALA A 11 2.69 -5.03 9.01
CA ALA A 11 1.58 -5.39 8.15
C ALA A 11 0.92 -6.67 8.63
N ASP A 12 -0.40 -6.69 8.60
CA ASP A 12 -1.17 -7.88 8.94
C ASP A 12 -1.40 -8.73 7.69
N ALA A 13 -1.33 -8.14 6.53
CA ALA A 13 -1.46 -8.86 5.26
C ALA A 13 -0.62 -8.15 4.20
N VAL A 14 -0.28 -8.86 3.15
CA VAL A 14 0.52 -8.31 2.05
C VAL A 14 -0.17 -8.60 0.73
N LEU A 15 -0.29 -7.56 -0.10
CA LEU A 15 -0.75 -7.70 -1.47
C LEU A 15 0.44 -7.43 -2.39
N ASN A 16 0.91 -8.46 -3.07
CA ASN A 16 2.05 -8.33 -3.96
C ASN A 16 1.57 -8.09 -5.39
N GLY A 17 1.65 -6.85 -5.83
CA GLY A 17 1.32 -6.48 -7.21
C GLY A 17 2.53 -6.32 -8.10
N SER A 18 3.73 -6.58 -7.56
CA SER A 18 4.96 -6.44 -8.31
C SER A 18 5.13 -7.61 -9.28
N GLY A 19 5.63 -7.33 -10.46
CA GLY A 19 5.88 -8.38 -11.44
C GLY A 19 4.66 -8.81 -12.24
N LEU A 20 3.50 -8.22 -11.97
CA LEU A 20 2.27 -8.49 -12.69
C LEU A 20 1.96 -7.28 -13.58
N PRO A 21 1.27 -7.50 -14.70
CA PRO A 21 0.90 -6.37 -15.56
C PRO A 21 -0.31 -5.63 -14.98
N LEU A 22 -0.16 -5.15 -13.74
CA LEU A 22 -1.22 -4.45 -13.05
C LEU A 22 -0.98 -2.95 -13.11
N THR A 23 -1.97 -2.23 -13.59
CA THR A 23 -1.97 -0.79 -13.52
C THR A 23 -2.71 -0.38 -12.26
N CYS A 24 -2.66 0.92 -11.94
CA CYS A 24 -3.40 1.44 -10.80
C CYS A 24 -4.89 1.15 -10.93
N ALA A 25 -5.42 1.15 -12.16
CA ALA A 25 -6.82 0.86 -12.39
C ALA A 25 -7.20 -0.56 -12.00
N ASN A 26 -6.26 -1.51 -12.16
CA ASN A 26 -6.50 -2.90 -11.76
C ASN A 26 -6.13 -3.14 -10.31
N LEU A 27 -5.13 -2.44 -9.84
CA LEU A 27 -4.60 -2.64 -8.48
C LEU A 27 -5.59 -2.18 -7.43
N THR A 28 -6.27 -1.06 -7.65
CA THR A 28 -7.19 -0.50 -6.67
C THR A 28 -8.32 -1.46 -6.28
N PRO A 29 -9.00 -2.13 -7.23
CA PRO A 29 -9.99 -3.14 -6.84
C PRO A 29 -9.40 -4.29 -6.04
N MET A 30 -8.16 -4.68 -6.32
CA MET A 30 -7.50 -5.74 -5.54
C MET A 30 -7.23 -5.28 -4.12
N ILE A 31 -6.78 -4.04 -3.95
CA ILE A 31 -6.57 -3.48 -2.63
C ILE A 31 -7.89 -3.46 -1.86
N LYS A 32 -8.96 -3.02 -2.50
CA LYS A 32 -10.26 -2.97 -1.88
C LYS A 32 -10.72 -4.35 -1.40
N GLY A 33 -10.51 -5.37 -2.23
CA GLY A 33 -10.87 -6.73 -1.86
C GLY A 33 -10.07 -7.24 -0.68
N ARG A 34 -8.78 -6.96 -0.65
CA ARG A 34 -7.95 -7.42 0.46
C ARG A 34 -8.25 -6.67 1.74
N ILE A 35 -8.51 -5.38 1.65
CA ILE A 35 -8.85 -4.56 2.82
C ILE A 35 -10.14 -5.06 3.47
N ARG A 36 -11.08 -5.53 2.66
CA ARG A 36 -12.33 -6.07 3.20
C ARG A 36 -12.14 -7.26 4.10
N GLU A 37 -11.07 -8.01 3.87
CA GLU A 37 -10.78 -9.21 4.66
C GLU A 37 -10.14 -8.87 5.99
N LEU A 38 -9.70 -7.63 6.17
CA LEU A 38 -9.06 -7.20 7.39
C LEU A 38 -10.07 -6.60 8.36
N GLU A 39 -9.71 -6.57 9.63
CA GLU A 39 -10.50 -5.90 10.64
C GLU A 39 -10.04 -4.46 10.79
N SER A 40 -10.93 -3.63 11.34
CA SER A 40 -10.59 -2.22 11.59
C SER A 40 -9.26 -2.11 12.32
N GLY A 41 -8.41 -1.25 11.82
CA GLY A 41 -7.11 -1.01 12.45
C GLY A 41 -6.00 -1.90 11.95
N GLN A 42 -6.32 -2.93 11.19
CA GLN A 42 -5.29 -3.77 10.62
C GLN A 42 -4.66 -3.12 9.39
N VAL A 43 -3.45 -3.51 9.10
CA VAL A 43 -2.62 -2.86 8.08
C VAL A 43 -2.38 -3.80 6.91
N LEU A 44 -2.58 -3.29 5.71
CA LEU A 44 -2.26 -3.99 4.48
C LEU A 44 -1.00 -3.35 3.87
N GLU A 45 -0.03 -4.19 3.57
CA GLU A 45 1.13 -3.75 2.81
C GLU A 45 0.85 -4.04 1.33
N VAL A 46 0.95 -3.02 0.49
CA VAL A 46 0.77 -3.16 -0.95
C VAL A 46 2.12 -2.93 -1.62
N LEU A 47 2.62 -3.97 -2.29
CA LEU A 47 3.86 -3.88 -3.04
C LEU A 47 3.52 -3.75 -4.51
N THR A 48 4.05 -2.72 -5.17
CA THR A 48 3.76 -2.49 -6.57
C THR A 48 4.95 -1.89 -7.28
N ASP A 49 5.05 -2.14 -8.58
CA ASP A 49 6.06 -1.52 -9.43
C ASP A 49 5.42 -0.52 -10.40
N ASP A 50 4.16 -0.17 -10.19
CA ASP A 50 3.46 0.80 -11.04
C ASP A 50 3.70 2.20 -10.50
N ALA A 51 4.33 3.05 -11.29
CA ALA A 51 4.62 4.42 -10.88
C ALA A 51 3.34 5.22 -10.61
N ALA A 52 2.25 4.93 -11.32
CA ALA A 52 0.99 5.65 -11.12
C ALA A 52 0.40 5.39 -9.74
N ALA A 53 0.76 4.28 -9.10
CA ALA A 53 0.26 3.97 -7.77
C ALA A 53 0.70 4.99 -6.73
N ARG A 54 1.80 5.69 -6.96
CA ARG A 54 2.28 6.72 -6.02
C ARG A 54 1.27 7.84 -5.83
N GLU A 55 0.44 8.11 -6.84
CA GLU A 55 -0.61 9.10 -6.73
C GLU A 55 -1.96 8.45 -6.51
N GLY A 56 -2.19 7.30 -7.13
CA GLY A 56 -3.48 6.63 -7.07
C GLY A 56 -3.82 6.08 -5.70
N ILE A 57 -2.85 5.45 -5.03
CA ILE A 57 -3.11 4.86 -3.72
C ILE A 57 -3.39 5.92 -2.66
N PRO A 58 -2.61 7.01 -2.57
CA PRO A 58 -2.99 8.08 -1.63
C PRO A 58 -4.36 8.67 -1.91
N ALA A 59 -4.71 8.86 -3.17
CA ALA A 59 -6.04 9.39 -3.52
C ALA A 59 -7.12 8.41 -3.11
N TRP A 60 -6.93 7.14 -3.38
CA TRP A 60 -7.88 6.09 -3.00
C TRP A 60 -8.06 6.03 -1.48
N SER A 61 -6.97 6.15 -0.72
CA SER A 61 -7.08 6.07 0.73
C SER A 61 -7.86 7.27 1.28
N ARG A 62 -7.68 8.45 0.70
CA ARG A 62 -8.48 9.61 1.11
C ARG A 62 -9.95 9.42 0.78
N MET A 63 -10.24 8.87 -0.40
CA MET A 63 -11.62 8.66 -0.83
C MET A 63 -12.35 7.64 0.02
N THR A 64 -11.65 6.61 0.45
CA THR A 64 -12.29 5.52 1.19
C THR A 64 -12.21 5.71 2.70
N GLY A 65 -11.38 6.64 3.16
CA GLY A 65 -11.21 6.85 4.59
C GLY A 65 -10.24 5.89 5.24
N ASN A 66 -9.60 5.02 4.48
CA ASN A 66 -8.53 4.18 5.01
C ASN A 66 -7.25 5.02 5.11
N GLU A 67 -6.47 4.80 6.15
CA GLU A 67 -5.34 5.66 6.43
C GLU A 67 -4.07 5.12 5.77
N LEU A 68 -3.42 5.98 4.98
CA LEU A 68 -2.12 5.64 4.41
C LEU A 68 -1.06 5.98 5.46
N LEU A 69 -0.43 4.95 6.02
CA LEU A 69 0.52 5.13 7.10
C LEU A 69 1.91 5.48 6.62
N ALA A 70 2.34 4.86 5.54
CA ALA A 70 3.70 5.06 5.05
C ALA A 70 3.82 4.65 3.60
N ILE A 71 4.78 5.27 2.92
CA ILE A 71 5.19 4.89 1.58
C ILE A 71 6.69 4.63 1.67
N VAL A 72 7.10 3.41 1.39
CA VAL A 72 8.50 3.00 1.52
C VAL A 72 9.01 2.52 0.17
N GLU A 73 10.03 3.18 -0.34
CA GLU A 73 10.62 2.74 -1.60
C GLU A 73 11.52 1.55 -1.33
N LEU A 74 11.24 0.44 -2.01
CA LEU A 74 12.03 -0.76 -1.85
C LEU A 74 13.26 -0.71 -2.75
N ASP A 75 13.07 -0.25 -4.00
CA ASP A 75 14.17 0.00 -4.92
C ASP A 75 13.66 0.99 -5.97
N ALA A 76 14.39 1.15 -7.06
CA ALA A 76 14.06 2.16 -8.07
C ALA A 76 12.69 1.92 -8.71
N ASP A 77 12.26 0.67 -8.75
CA ASP A 77 11.05 0.30 -9.49
C ASP A 77 9.90 -0.09 -8.58
N ARG A 78 10.15 -0.45 -7.33
CA ARG A 78 9.12 -1.00 -6.46
C ARG A 78 8.91 -0.12 -5.24
N THR A 79 7.64 0.01 -4.85
CA THR A 79 7.25 0.83 -3.71
C THR A 79 6.28 0.03 -2.84
N ARG A 80 6.42 0.21 -1.54
CA ARG A 80 5.54 -0.43 -0.56
C ARG A 80 4.64 0.64 0.05
N PHE A 81 3.35 0.36 0.07
CA PHE A 81 2.36 1.24 0.68
C PHE A 81 1.75 0.52 1.86
N PHE A 82 1.67 1.19 3.00
CA PHE A 82 1.07 0.62 4.19
C PHE A 82 -0.23 1.36 4.47
N VAL A 83 -1.34 0.65 4.35
CA VAL A 83 -2.68 1.21 4.48
C VAL A 83 -3.37 0.55 5.65
N ARG A 84 -3.88 1.36 6.58
CA ARG A 84 -4.62 0.85 7.73
C ARG A 84 -6.10 0.93 7.44
N LYS A 85 -6.81 -0.17 7.65
CA LYS A 85 -8.26 -0.20 7.46
C LYS A 85 -8.95 0.65 8.53
N LYS A 86 -9.87 1.47 8.07
CA LYS A 86 -10.63 2.32 8.99
C LYS A 86 -11.64 1.53 9.80
#